data_ea7508941748fb3ab410ab7f3a015635
#
_entry.id   ea7508941748fb3ab410ab7f3a015635
#
_cell.length_a   1.000
_cell.length_b   1.000
_cell.length_c   1.000
_cell.angle_alpha   90.00
_cell.angle_beta   90.00
_cell.angle_gamma   90.00
#
_symmetry.space_group_name_H-M   'P 1'
#
loop_
_entity.id
_entity.type
_entity.pdbx_description
1 polymer ?
#
loop_
_entity_poly.entity_id
_entity_poly.type
_entity_poly.pdbx_seq_one_letter_code
_entity_poly.pdbx_strand_id
1 'polypeptide(L)'
;MAGFVIRPYRETDRAAVIAAEIDLQEYERTLHDTRLPGAAVMGAYFDRLQQEVAAQSGAILIAEDGGRFLGLVACIVEADDEVQETADSNVHGYITDIYVVPDRRGSGLAQALLRAAEDHLAPTGVSRVRINVLAANAMARRAYEKHGFEPYEVMYEKRLARRR
;
A
#
# COMPACT_ATOMS: atom_id res chain seq x y z
N MET A 1 -12.05 13.03 20.28
CA MET A 1 -11.13 11.92 19.89
C MET A 1 -11.75 11.27 18.67
N ALA A 2 -11.01 11.11 17.58
CA ALA A 2 -11.53 10.47 16.37
C ALA A 2 -11.79 9.00 16.67
N GLY A 3 -13.06 8.64 16.75
CA GLY A 3 -13.47 7.27 17.03
C GLY A 3 -13.43 6.44 15.75
N PHE A 4 -12.28 5.93 15.35
CA PHE A 4 -12.19 4.91 14.31
C PHE A 4 -11.62 3.61 14.90
N VAL A 5 -11.95 2.51 14.25
CA VAL A 5 -11.35 1.20 14.52
C VAL A 5 -10.65 0.70 13.27
N ILE A 6 -9.58 -0.08 13.48
CA ILE A 6 -8.91 -0.81 12.39
C ILE A 6 -9.18 -2.28 12.61
N ARG A 7 -9.65 -2.97 11.57
CA ARG A 7 -10.04 -4.37 11.60
C ARG A 7 -9.68 -5.08 10.30
N PRO A 8 -9.60 -6.42 10.30
CA PRO A 8 -9.46 -7.17 9.06
C PRO A 8 -10.58 -6.87 8.06
N TYR A 9 -10.22 -6.94 6.77
CA TYR A 9 -11.14 -6.88 5.64
C TYR A 9 -12.24 -7.95 5.76
N ARG A 10 -13.43 -7.61 5.28
CA ARG A 10 -14.57 -8.52 5.09
C ARG A 10 -15.08 -8.38 3.66
N GLU A 11 -15.71 -9.41 3.12
CA GLU A 11 -16.24 -9.36 1.75
C GLU A 11 -17.25 -8.21 1.53
N THR A 12 -17.94 -7.80 2.57
CA THR A 12 -18.83 -6.63 2.55
C THR A 12 -18.09 -5.30 2.30
N ASP A 13 -16.77 -5.25 2.49
CA ASP A 13 -15.95 -4.05 2.25
C ASP A 13 -15.50 -3.93 0.79
N ARG A 14 -15.65 -5.02 -0.01
CA ARG A 14 -15.09 -5.11 -1.37
C ARG A 14 -15.39 -3.90 -2.24
N ALA A 15 -16.63 -3.46 -2.26
CA ALA A 15 -17.03 -2.33 -3.09
C ALA A 15 -16.32 -1.02 -2.68
N ALA A 16 -16.20 -0.78 -1.37
CA ALA A 16 -15.51 0.40 -0.84
C ALA A 16 -14.00 0.34 -1.11
N VAL A 17 -13.38 -0.84 -0.98
CA VAL A 17 -11.96 -1.06 -1.29
C VAL A 17 -11.70 -0.82 -2.77
N ILE A 18 -12.45 -1.42 -3.68
CA ILE A 18 -12.27 -1.19 -5.13
C ILE A 18 -12.44 0.29 -5.48
N ALA A 19 -13.41 0.98 -4.89
CA ALA A 19 -13.58 2.42 -5.10
C ALA A 19 -12.36 3.22 -4.61
N ALA A 20 -11.79 2.87 -3.46
CA ALA A 20 -10.58 3.48 -2.93
C ALA A 20 -9.35 3.24 -3.83
N GLU A 21 -9.20 2.02 -4.34
CA GLU A 21 -8.13 1.66 -5.27
C GLU A 21 -8.28 2.39 -6.63
N ILE A 22 -9.52 2.59 -7.10
CA ILE A 22 -9.77 3.42 -8.29
C ILE A 22 -9.33 4.86 -8.03
N ASP A 23 -9.71 5.45 -6.90
CA ASP A 23 -9.31 6.82 -6.53
C ASP A 23 -7.79 6.97 -6.45
N LEU A 24 -7.10 6.00 -5.84
CA LEU A 24 -5.64 5.97 -5.75
C LEU A 24 -5.01 5.91 -7.13
N GLN A 25 -5.47 4.98 -7.98
CA GLN A 25 -4.98 4.81 -9.35
C GLN A 25 -5.20 6.07 -10.19
N GLU A 26 -6.39 6.70 -10.11
CA GLU A 26 -6.67 7.94 -10.83
C GLU A 26 -5.78 9.10 -10.34
N TYR A 27 -5.50 9.19 -9.06
CA TYR A 27 -4.51 10.15 -8.55
C TYR A 27 -3.11 9.86 -9.11
N GLU A 28 -2.64 8.62 -9.07
CA GLU A 28 -1.33 8.23 -9.64
C GLU A 28 -1.24 8.50 -11.15
N ARG A 29 -2.34 8.37 -11.90
CA ARG A 29 -2.40 8.75 -13.32
C ARG A 29 -2.11 10.23 -13.56
N THR A 30 -2.39 11.10 -12.60
CA THR A 30 -2.01 12.51 -12.70
C THR A 30 -0.51 12.73 -12.47
N LEU A 31 0.17 11.78 -11.85
CA LEU A 31 1.58 11.86 -11.50
C LEU A 31 2.49 11.19 -12.52
N HIS A 32 2.02 10.13 -13.19
CA HIS A 32 2.79 9.36 -14.16
C HIS A 32 1.92 8.70 -15.22
N ASP A 33 2.39 8.66 -16.46
CA ASP A 33 1.61 8.20 -17.62
C ASP A 33 1.64 6.67 -17.86
N THR A 34 2.30 5.92 -17.00
CA THR A 34 2.29 4.44 -17.04
C THR A 34 1.05 3.82 -16.42
N ARG A 35 0.18 4.61 -15.77
CA ARG A 35 -1.00 4.10 -15.09
C ARG A 35 -2.20 4.00 -16.02
N LEU A 36 -2.85 2.84 -16.03
CA LEU A 36 -4.12 2.61 -16.72
C LEU A 36 -5.31 3.21 -15.96
N PRO A 37 -6.46 3.46 -16.63
CA PRO A 37 -7.69 3.89 -15.94
C PRO A 37 -8.09 2.93 -14.83
N GLY A 38 -8.32 3.44 -13.62
CA GLY A 38 -8.59 2.64 -12.44
C GLY A 38 -9.81 1.72 -12.59
N ALA A 39 -10.90 2.26 -13.15
CA ALA A 39 -12.12 1.48 -13.39
C ALA A 39 -11.91 0.25 -14.31
N ALA A 40 -10.88 0.27 -15.16
CA ALA A 40 -10.58 -0.83 -16.06
C ALA A 40 -9.77 -1.96 -15.41
N VAL A 41 -9.05 -1.68 -14.33
CA VAL A 41 -8.03 -2.61 -13.82
C VAL A 41 -8.16 -2.95 -12.34
N MET A 42 -8.75 -2.09 -11.50
CA MET A 42 -8.70 -2.27 -10.05
C MET A 42 -9.53 -3.46 -9.54
N GLY A 43 -10.56 -3.90 -10.24
CA GLY A 43 -11.27 -5.14 -9.88
C GLY A 43 -10.35 -6.37 -9.97
N ALA A 44 -9.68 -6.55 -11.09
CA ALA A 44 -8.73 -7.65 -11.29
C ALA A 44 -7.47 -7.52 -10.40
N TYR A 45 -7.01 -6.29 -10.19
CA TYR A 45 -5.92 -6.01 -9.26
C TYR A 45 -6.27 -6.48 -7.84
N PHE A 46 -7.45 -6.12 -7.34
CA PHE A 46 -7.88 -6.50 -6.01
C PHE A 46 -8.05 -8.02 -5.84
N ASP A 47 -8.56 -8.71 -6.87
CA ASP A 47 -8.63 -10.18 -6.86
C ASP A 47 -7.25 -10.82 -6.70
N ARG A 48 -6.24 -10.28 -7.41
CA ARG A 48 -4.85 -10.72 -7.29
C ARG A 48 -4.28 -10.41 -5.90
N LEU A 49 -4.50 -9.20 -5.40
CA LEU A 49 -4.04 -8.79 -4.07
C LEU A 49 -4.58 -9.71 -2.97
N GLN A 50 -5.85 -10.10 -3.04
CA GLN A 50 -6.43 -11.06 -2.08
C GLN A 50 -5.72 -12.42 -2.12
N GLN A 51 -5.33 -12.90 -3.31
CA GLN A 51 -4.58 -14.15 -3.46
C GLN A 51 -3.16 -14.01 -2.89
N GLU A 52 -2.46 -12.92 -3.18
CA GLU A 52 -1.12 -12.63 -2.65
C GLU A 52 -1.14 -12.55 -1.12
N VAL A 53 -2.08 -11.81 -0.55
CA VAL A 53 -2.27 -11.68 0.90
C VAL A 53 -2.51 -13.04 1.56
N ALA A 54 -3.34 -13.89 0.96
CA ALA A 54 -3.59 -15.23 1.48
C ALA A 54 -2.38 -16.16 1.38
N ALA A 55 -1.56 -16.02 0.33
CA ALA A 55 -0.40 -16.87 0.09
C ALA A 55 0.86 -16.45 0.87
N GLN A 56 0.97 -15.16 1.24
CA GLN A 56 2.22 -14.55 1.72
C GLN A 56 2.08 -13.98 3.14
N SER A 57 1.33 -14.65 4.00
CA SER A 57 1.14 -14.25 5.42
C SER A 57 0.72 -12.78 5.58
N GLY A 58 -0.05 -12.27 4.62
CA GLY A 58 -0.44 -10.88 4.55
C GLY A 58 -1.75 -10.56 5.27
N ALA A 59 -2.13 -9.28 5.20
CA ALA A 59 -3.42 -8.79 5.66
C ALA A 59 -3.91 -7.61 4.81
N ILE A 60 -5.23 -7.49 4.70
CA ILE A 60 -5.91 -6.26 4.29
C ILE A 60 -6.66 -5.76 5.54
N LEU A 61 -6.33 -4.55 5.98
CA LEU A 61 -6.90 -3.94 7.18
C LEU A 61 -7.70 -2.70 6.78
N ILE A 62 -8.89 -2.59 7.34
CA ILE A 62 -9.85 -1.52 7.05
C ILE A 62 -9.98 -0.61 8.26
N ALA A 63 -9.85 0.70 8.04
CA ALA A 63 -10.22 1.69 9.02
C ALA A 63 -11.68 2.12 8.79
N GLU A 64 -12.50 2.10 9.85
CA GLU A 64 -13.90 2.51 9.80
C GLU A 64 -14.32 3.30 11.03
N ASP A 65 -15.37 4.11 10.88
CA ASP A 65 -16.05 4.83 11.96
C ASP A 65 -17.56 4.66 11.77
N GLY A 66 -18.20 3.94 12.70
CA GLY A 66 -19.64 3.68 12.66
C GLY A 66 -20.12 2.99 11.36
N GLY A 67 -19.31 2.12 10.78
CA GLY A 67 -19.59 1.44 9.51
C GLY A 67 -19.21 2.24 8.25
N ARG A 68 -18.72 3.49 8.41
CA ARG A 68 -18.19 4.28 7.32
C ARG A 68 -16.74 3.88 7.04
N PHE A 69 -16.43 3.49 5.82
CA PHE A 69 -15.06 3.26 5.36
C PHE A 69 -14.24 4.57 5.38
N LEU A 70 -13.05 4.54 5.99
CA LEU A 70 -12.15 5.69 6.11
C LEU A 70 -10.80 5.47 5.40
N GLY A 71 -10.42 4.23 5.17
CA GLY A 71 -9.16 3.90 4.54
C GLY A 71 -8.82 2.43 4.67
N LEU A 72 -7.73 2.04 4.03
CA LEU A 72 -7.20 0.69 4.09
C LEU A 72 -5.67 0.70 4.10
N VAL A 73 -5.09 -0.41 4.53
CA VAL A 73 -3.71 -0.80 4.27
C VAL A 73 -3.69 -2.29 3.92
N ALA A 74 -2.88 -2.66 2.93
CA ALA A 74 -2.59 -4.04 2.62
C ALA A 74 -1.09 -4.29 2.76
N CYS A 75 -0.73 -5.46 3.28
CA CYS A 75 0.66 -5.87 3.44
C CYS A 75 0.82 -7.37 3.25
N ILE A 76 2.03 -7.78 2.88
CA ILE A 76 2.43 -9.17 2.67
C ILE A 76 3.85 -9.39 3.22
N VAL A 77 4.28 -10.63 3.31
CA VAL A 77 5.69 -10.99 3.49
C VAL A 77 6.23 -11.38 2.13
N GLU A 78 7.13 -10.57 1.58
CA GLU A 78 7.87 -10.92 0.37
C GLU A 78 9.11 -11.76 0.73
N ALA A 79 9.42 -12.74 -0.11
CA ALA A 79 10.60 -13.55 -0.01
C ALA A 79 11.30 -13.60 -1.38
N ASP A 80 12.47 -12.98 -1.43
CA ASP A 80 13.36 -12.97 -2.58
C ASP A 80 14.50 -13.95 -2.38
N ASP A 81 15.27 -14.23 -3.41
CA ASP A 81 16.45 -15.08 -3.38
C ASP A 81 17.71 -14.40 -3.96
N GLU A 82 17.76 -13.09 -3.82
CA GLU A 82 18.85 -12.26 -4.32
C GLU A 82 20.17 -12.61 -3.62
N VAL A 83 21.11 -13.15 -4.37
CA VAL A 83 22.40 -13.66 -3.83
C VAL A 83 23.31 -12.58 -3.25
N GLN A 84 23.12 -11.32 -3.62
CA GLN A 84 23.87 -10.17 -3.10
C GLN A 84 23.24 -9.57 -1.83
N GLU A 85 22.03 -9.98 -1.47
CA GLU A 85 21.31 -9.45 -0.32
C GLU A 85 21.54 -10.27 0.96
N THR A 86 21.38 -9.63 2.10
CA THR A 86 21.38 -10.34 3.39
C THR A 86 20.09 -11.14 3.57
N ALA A 87 20.10 -12.16 4.39
CA ALA A 87 18.93 -13.01 4.63
C ALA A 87 17.71 -12.21 5.16
N ASP A 88 17.96 -11.19 5.99
CA ASP A 88 16.92 -10.30 6.53
C ASP A 88 16.46 -9.22 5.54
N SER A 89 17.19 -9.03 4.44
CA SER A 89 16.74 -8.22 3.31
C SER A 89 15.89 -9.03 2.34
N ASN A 90 16.27 -10.29 2.10
CA ASN A 90 15.54 -11.20 1.22
C ASN A 90 14.14 -11.57 1.75
N VAL A 91 13.93 -11.56 3.06
CA VAL A 91 12.60 -11.80 3.65
C VAL A 91 12.16 -10.56 4.41
N HIS A 92 11.19 -9.84 3.88
CA HIS A 92 10.76 -8.57 4.44
C HIS A 92 9.24 -8.37 4.34
N GLY A 93 8.69 -7.52 5.19
CA GLY A 93 7.34 -7.03 5.04
C GLY A 93 7.24 -6.06 3.88
N TYR A 94 6.17 -6.14 3.10
CA TYR A 94 5.89 -5.21 2.02
C TYR A 94 4.48 -4.64 2.16
N ILE A 95 4.36 -3.31 2.20
CA ILE A 95 3.06 -2.62 2.15
C ILE A 95 2.72 -2.39 0.68
N THR A 96 1.72 -3.11 0.20
CA THR A 96 1.29 -3.05 -1.20
C THR A 96 0.47 -1.81 -1.48
N ASP A 97 -0.46 -1.49 -0.57
CA ASP A 97 -1.43 -0.41 -0.73
C ASP A 97 -1.70 0.30 0.60
N ILE A 98 -1.89 1.60 0.53
CA ILE A 98 -2.43 2.41 1.61
C ILE A 98 -3.27 3.54 1.06
N TYR A 99 -4.49 3.67 1.54
CA TYR A 99 -5.42 4.72 1.16
C TYR A 99 -6.12 5.32 2.37
N VAL A 100 -6.31 6.62 2.33
CA VAL A 100 -7.13 7.37 3.31
C VAL A 100 -8.07 8.28 2.54
N VAL A 101 -9.37 8.23 2.88
CA VAL A 101 -10.37 9.11 2.27
C VAL A 101 -9.97 10.59 2.41
N PRO A 102 -10.24 11.43 1.40
CA PRO A 102 -9.74 12.81 1.35
C PRO A 102 -10.04 13.65 2.61
N ASP A 103 -11.23 13.55 3.17
CA ASP A 103 -11.68 14.32 4.34
C ASP A 103 -11.06 13.83 5.67
N ARG A 104 -10.30 12.73 5.66
CA ARG A 104 -9.57 12.20 6.82
C ARG A 104 -8.05 12.28 6.65
N ARG A 105 -7.57 12.85 5.58
CA ARG A 105 -6.13 13.10 5.41
C ARG A 105 -5.64 14.13 6.42
N GLY A 106 -4.41 13.98 6.89
CA GLY A 106 -3.84 14.83 7.94
C GLY A 106 -4.34 14.55 9.37
N SER A 107 -5.27 13.63 9.57
CA SER A 107 -5.83 13.29 10.90
C SER A 107 -4.98 12.27 11.69
N GLY A 108 -3.87 11.78 11.14
CA GLY A 108 -3.07 10.70 11.74
C GLY A 108 -3.53 9.29 11.36
N LEU A 109 -4.58 9.15 10.54
CA LEU A 109 -5.12 7.85 10.14
C LEU A 109 -4.11 7.01 9.34
N ALA A 110 -3.34 7.63 8.44
CA ALA A 110 -2.30 6.92 7.69
C ALA A 110 -1.25 6.30 8.62
N GLN A 111 -0.80 7.03 9.67
CA GLN A 111 0.13 6.50 10.67
C GLN A 111 -0.48 5.36 11.49
N ALA A 112 -1.78 5.41 11.76
CA ALA A 112 -2.46 4.32 12.45
C ALA A 112 -2.55 3.06 11.57
N LEU A 113 -2.84 3.21 10.28
CA LEU A 113 -2.86 2.12 9.31
C LEU A 113 -1.46 1.50 9.12
N LEU A 114 -0.42 2.33 8.97
CA LEU A 114 0.97 1.84 8.86
C LEU A 114 1.37 1.03 10.10
N ARG A 115 1.08 1.54 11.32
CA ARG A 115 1.33 0.77 12.55
C ARG A 115 0.56 -0.54 12.59
N ALA A 116 -0.69 -0.56 12.17
CA ALA A 116 -1.47 -1.79 12.14
C ALA A 116 -0.89 -2.84 11.17
N ALA A 117 -0.32 -2.41 10.04
CA ALA A 117 0.41 -3.29 9.13
C ALA A 117 1.71 -3.83 9.79
N GLU A 118 2.48 -2.97 10.45
CA GLU A 118 3.67 -3.36 11.20
C GLU A 118 3.34 -4.35 12.32
N ASP A 119 2.27 -4.11 13.09
CA ASP A 119 1.79 -5.00 14.15
C ASP A 119 1.37 -6.38 13.60
N HIS A 120 0.81 -6.41 12.38
CA HIS A 120 0.49 -7.67 11.69
C HIS A 120 1.75 -8.41 11.23
N LEU A 121 2.73 -7.69 10.69
CA LEU A 121 3.96 -8.26 10.15
C LEU A 121 4.96 -8.70 11.24
N ALA A 122 5.01 -8.01 12.38
CA ALA A 122 5.99 -8.28 13.44
C ALA A 122 6.04 -9.76 13.89
N PRO A 123 4.92 -10.47 14.11
CA PRO A 123 4.94 -11.89 14.51
C PRO A 123 5.51 -12.83 13.43
N THR A 124 5.63 -12.40 12.18
CA THR A 124 6.22 -13.23 11.10
C THR A 124 7.75 -13.29 11.18
N GLY A 125 8.37 -12.48 12.04
CA GLY A 125 9.80 -12.44 12.24
C GLY A 125 10.57 -11.56 11.26
N VAL A 126 9.88 -10.81 10.36
CA VAL A 126 10.55 -9.85 9.48
C VAL A 126 11.12 -8.69 10.30
N SER A 127 12.31 -8.24 9.95
CA SER A 127 12.99 -7.11 10.58
C SER A 127 12.95 -5.84 9.73
N ARG A 128 12.44 -5.92 8.52
CA ARG A 128 12.35 -4.82 7.55
C ARG A 128 10.96 -4.74 6.98
N VAL A 129 10.49 -3.51 6.75
CA VAL A 129 9.24 -3.24 6.01
C VAL A 129 9.56 -2.27 4.89
N ARG A 130 9.11 -2.59 3.69
CA ARG A 130 9.27 -1.75 2.48
C ARG A 130 7.92 -1.26 1.99
N ILE A 131 7.95 -0.11 1.31
CA ILE A 131 6.79 0.46 0.63
C ILE A 131 7.28 1.23 -0.60
N ASN A 132 6.67 1.00 -1.75
CA ASN A 132 6.99 1.74 -2.96
C ASN A 132 6.10 2.98 -3.12
N VAL A 133 6.64 4.00 -3.78
CA VAL A 133 5.91 5.23 -4.07
C VAL A 133 6.41 5.87 -5.36
N LEU A 134 5.52 6.41 -6.18
CA LEU A 134 5.94 7.24 -7.32
C LEU A 134 6.74 8.45 -6.83
N ALA A 135 7.89 8.72 -7.45
CA ALA A 135 8.78 9.83 -7.06
C ALA A 135 8.06 11.18 -6.99
N ALA A 136 7.06 11.41 -7.85
CA ALA A 136 6.23 12.61 -7.88
C ALA A 136 5.17 12.65 -6.76
N ASN A 137 4.89 11.56 -6.05
CA ASN A 137 3.91 11.52 -4.97
C ASN A 137 4.48 12.10 -3.66
N ALA A 138 4.68 13.41 -3.63
CA ALA A 138 5.23 14.11 -2.48
C ALA A 138 4.38 13.98 -1.20
N MET A 139 3.07 13.77 -1.35
CA MET A 139 2.17 13.60 -0.21
C MET A 139 2.43 12.26 0.51
N ALA A 140 2.48 11.17 -0.24
CA ALA A 140 2.76 9.85 0.32
C ALA A 140 4.18 9.77 0.89
N ARG A 141 5.18 10.29 0.17
CA ARG A 141 6.57 10.33 0.64
C ARG A 141 6.69 11.02 2.00
N ARG A 142 6.10 12.20 2.18
CA ARG A 142 6.09 12.88 3.48
C ARG A 142 5.37 12.09 4.58
N ALA A 143 4.31 11.36 4.23
CA ALA A 143 3.61 10.50 5.20
C ALA A 143 4.50 9.34 5.66
N TYR A 144 5.25 8.72 4.75
CA TYR A 144 6.17 7.62 5.04
C TYR A 144 7.39 8.09 5.84
N GLU A 145 8.02 9.19 5.43
CA GLU A 145 9.13 9.82 6.17
C GLU A 145 8.71 10.19 7.60
N LYS A 146 7.50 10.75 7.77
CA LYS A 146 6.95 11.06 9.11
C LYS A 146 6.69 9.81 9.95
N HIS A 147 6.46 8.65 9.31
CA HIS A 147 6.28 7.37 10.00
C HIS A 147 7.61 6.71 10.37
N GLY A 148 8.73 7.17 9.82
CA GLY A 148 10.06 6.65 10.05
C GLY A 148 10.64 5.83 8.90
N PHE A 149 9.98 5.78 7.75
CA PHE A 149 10.59 5.21 6.54
C PHE A 149 11.67 6.12 6.01
N GLU A 150 12.76 5.51 5.55
CA GLU A 150 13.86 6.19 4.87
C GLU A 150 13.93 5.70 3.41
N PRO A 151 14.37 6.56 2.46
CA PRO A 151 14.59 6.12 1.09
C PRO A 151 15.63 4.98 1.05
N TYR A 152 15.24 3.83 0.50
CA TYR A 152 16.10 2.65 0.40
C TYR A 152 16.67 2.49 -1.01
N GLU A 153 15.80 2.59 -2.02
CA GLU A 153 16.17 2.40 -3.41
C GLU A 153 15.54 3.49 -4.29
N VAL A 154 16.21 3.86 -5.37
CA VAL A 154 15.69 4.84 -6.33
C VAL A 154 15.75 4.27 -7.74
N MET A 155 14.60 4.14 -8.37
CA MET A 155 14.47 3.70 -9.74
C MET A 155 14.41 4.89 -10.70
N TYR A 156 15.22 4.86 -11.77
CA TYR A 156 15.19 5.85 -12.85
C TYR A 156 14.61 5.25 -14.12
N GLU A 157 13.77 5.99 -14.80
CA GLU A 157 13.18 5.61 -16.09
C GLU A 157 13.65 6.55 -17.21
N LYS A 158 13.90 6.01 -18.39
CA LYS A 158 14.17 6.77 -19.62
C LYS A 158 13.40 6.19 -20.79
N ARG A 159 12.58 6.99 -21.45
CA ARG A 159 11.98 6.61 -22.73
C ARG A 159 13.02 6.60 -23.86
N LEU A 160 13.07 5.51 -24.59
CA LEU A 160 13.88 5.42 -25.78
C LEU A 160 13.12 5.96 -27.00
N ALA A 161 13.76 6.78 -27.82
CA ALA A 161 13.23 7.19 -29.10
C ALA A 161 13.05 5.94 -29.99
N ARG A 162 11.88 5.80 -30.64
CA ARG A 162 11.69 4.76 -31.65
C ARG A 162 12.66 5.07 -32.80
N ARG A 163 13.59 4.16 -33.07
CA ARG A 163 14.37 4.20 -34.32
C ARG A 163 13.38 3.93 -35.45
N ARG A 164 13.29 4.87 -36.39
CA ARG A 164 12.55 4.69 -37.66
C ARG A 164 13.35 3.77 -38.57
#